data_f814bf5e1a67b0cc68ebcf829c05ce86
#
_entry.id   f814bf5e1a67b0cc68ebcf829c05ce86
#
_cell.length_a   1.000
_cell.length_b   1.000
_cell.length_c   1.000
_cell.angle_alpha   90.00
_cell.angle_beta   90.00
_cell.angle_gamma   90.00
#
_symmetry.space_group_name_H-M   'P 1'
#
loop_
_entity.id
_entity.type
_entity.pdbx_description
1 polymer ?
#
loop_
_entity_poly.entity_id
_entity_poly.type
_entity_poly.pdbx_seq_one_letter_code
_entity_poly.pdbx_strand_id
1 'polypeptide(L)'
;MSASARAAIAASNARILSSLKPPPNVVVVGGTSGIGQAIAVAISRHCPAANVTIIGRNAAAADTIVPQLGTNGKFLRADVSLMSEIRTVTKKINAVDMLILTQGILTMAGRTPTAENIDNKMALHYYGRVLFVEELLPLLRSSPNGGKVLFVLDSVNGNPAKINWNNMALENNYSLSAAANHTITFTDLVIQHFASIPENNNVTFTHAYPGIVRTPISNNLPFWARIPAKCAMAVGMGVSPDDCAEYMLHGMLGTEKSYRYVNDHGEPVTKKKEVQPEQVEQVWTHTHQLVSSNQ
;
A
#
# COMPACT_ATOMS: atom_id res chain seq x y z
N MET A 1 14.63 -15.04 -8.30
CA MET A 1 15.83 -14.63 -7.51
C MET A 1 16.41 -15.82 -6.77
N SER A 2 17.74 -15.91 -6.59
CA SER A 2 18.40 -16.99 -5.85
C SER A 2 18.14 -16.88 -4.33
N ALA A 3 18.29 -18.00 -3.59
CA ALA A 3 18.17 -17.99 -2.13
C ALA A 3 19.22 -17.06 -1.47
N SER A 4 20.43 -17.02 -2.00
CA SER A 4 21.50 -16.13 -1.52
C SER A 4 21.16 -14.65 -1.70
N ALA A 5 20.58 -14.25 -2.84
CA ALA A 5 20.17 -12.87 -3.08
C ALA A 5 19.02 -12.44 -2.14
N ARG A 6 18.06 -13.35 -1.87
CA ARG A 6 16.99 -13.08 -0.89
C ARG A 6 17.54 -12.87 0.52
N ALA A 7 18.47 -13.73 0.94
CA ALA A 7 19.10 -13.58 2.25
C ALA A 7 19.88 -12.27 2.38
N ALA A 8 20.55 -11.81 1.32
CA ALA A 8 21.26 -10.53 1.29
C ALA A 8 20.30 -9.34 1.42
N ILE A 9 19.13 -9.38 0.77
CA ILE A 9 18.08 -8.37 0.89
C ILE A 9 17.56 -8.30 2.33
N ALA A 10 17.20 -9.44 2.92
CA ALA A 10 16.71 -9.49 4.32
C ALA A 10 17.76 -8.98 5.31
N ALA A 11 19.03 -9.33 5.12
CA ALA A 11 20.13 -8.82 5.96
C ALA A 11 20.31 -7.30 5.81
N SER A 12 20.17 -6.77 4.59
CA SER A 12 20.21 -5.33 4.34
C SER A 12 19.04 -4.60 5.03
N ASN A 13 17.80 -5.12 4.91
CA ASN A 13 16.63 -4.57 5.58
C ASN A 13 16.81 -4.57 7.11
N ALA A 14 17.30 -5.68 7.67
CA ALA A 14 17.56 -5.80 9.10
C ALA A 14 18.58 -4.76 9.58
N ARG A 15 19.68 -4.59 8.84
CA ARG A 15 20.70 -3.59 9.16
C ARG A 15 20.13 -2.17 9.17
N ILE A 16 19.36 -1.80 8.15
CA ILE A 16 18.78 -0.46 8.06
C ILE A 16 17.76 -0.25 9.20
N LEU A 17 16.81 -1.16 9.37
CA LEU A 17 15.75 -1.01 10.39
C LEU A 17 16.32 -0.99 11.81
N SER A 18 17.31 -1.82 12.13
CA SER A 18 17.94 -1.85 13.46
C SER A 18 18.83 -0.63 13.75
N SER A 19 19.26 0.10 12.72
CA SER A 19 20.08 1.32 12.88
C SER A 19 19.26 2.58 13.16
N LEU A 20 17.94 2.56 12.94
CA LEU A 20 17.08 3.73 13.14
C LEU A 20 17.03 4.15 14.63
N LYS A 21 17.18 5.43 14.86
CA LYS A 21 17.16 6.06 16.20
C LYS A 21 16.35 7.36 16.16
N PRO A 22 15.25 7.47 16.92
CA PRO A 22 14.61 6.42 17.74
C PRO A 22 14.06 5.28 16.91
N PRO A 23 13.65 4.14 17.56
CA PRO A 23 12.94 3.05 16.87
C PRO A 23 11.69 3.56 16.16
N PRO A 24 11.37 3.07 14.93
CA PRO A 24 10.33 3.68 14.12
C PRO A 24 8.91 3.35 14.62
N ASN A 25 8.02 4.31 14.40
CA ASN A 25 6.57 4.12 14.49
C ASN A 25 6.03 3.71 13.11
N VAL A 26 5.47 2.52 13.01
CA VAL A 26 5.04 1.92 11.74
C VAL A 26 3.55 1.69 11.75
N VAL A 27 2.87 2.13 10.69
CA VAL A 27 1.45 1.88 10.46
C VAL A 27 1.30 1.03 9.21
N VAL A 28 0.69 -0.15 9.35
CA VAL A 28 0.43 -1.08 8.23
C VAL A 28 -1.06 -1.22 8.02
N VAL A 29 -1.57 -0.62 6.96
CA VAL A 29 -2.98 -0.73 6.57
C VAL A 29 -3.16 -1.98 5.70
N GLY A 30 -4.14 -2.83 6.06
CA GLY A 30 -4.27 -4.18 5.51
C GLY A 30 -3.36 -5.21 6.21
N GLY A 31 -2.91 -4.90 7.44
CA GLY A 31 -1.94 -5.71 8.19
C GLY A 31 -2.49 -7.00 8.80
N THR A 32 -3.75 -7.36 8.58
CA THR A 32 -4.38 -8.55 9.17
C THR A 32 -4.29 -9.81 8.32
N SER A 33 -3.60 -9.76 7.17
CA SER A 33 -3.36 -10.93 6.31
C SER A 33 -2.32 -10.64 5.22
N GLY A 34 -1.82 -11.71 4.58
CA GLY A 34 -1.04 -11.64 3.35
C GLY A 34 0.20 -10.77 3.45
N ILE A 35 0.42 -9.90 2.45
CA ILE A 35 1.63 -9.07 2.34
C ILE A 35 1.75 -8.11 3.53
N GLY A 36 0.66 -7.45 3.93
CA GLY A 36 0.69 -6.49 5.03
C GLY A 36 1.05 -7.14 6.37
N GLN A 37 0.49 -8.32 6.67
CA GLN A 37 0.88 -9.11 7.84
C GLN A 37 2.37 -9.46 7.79
N ALA A 38 2.84 -9.98 6.67
CA ALA A 38 4.24 -10.39 6.51
C ALA A 38 5.21 -9.20 6.68
N ILE A 39 4.86 -8.01 6.14
CA ILE A 39 5.66 -6.79 6.32
C ILE A 39 5.69 -6.38 7.80
N ALA A 40 4.55 -6.36 8.48
CA ALA A 40 4.47 -6.00 9.90
C ALA A 40 5.35 -6.92 10.77
N VAL A 41 5.27 -8.24 10.54
CA VAL A 41 6.09 -9.23 11.25
C VAL A 41 7.57 -9.11 10.90
N ALA A 42 7.93 -8.87 9.63
CA ALA A 42 9.31 -8.67 9.20
C ALA A 42 9.94 -7.44 9.88
N ILE A 43 9.22 -6.31 9.94
CA ILE A 43 9.70 -5.11 10.62
C ILE A 43 9.95 -5.38 12.11
N SER A 44 9.00 -6.02 12.79
CA SER A 44 9.15 -6.34 14.21
C SER A 44 10.30 -7.31 14.48
N ARG A 45 10.55 -8.26 13.56
CA ARG A 45 11.69 -9.17 13.63
C ARG A 45 13.02 -8.44 13.45
N HIS A 46 13.10 -7.51 12.50
CA HIS A 46 14.32 -6.75 12.18
C HIS A 46 14.59 -5.60 13.17
N CYS A 47 13.55 -5.04 13.77
CA CYS A 47 13.62 -3.99 14.80
C CYS A 47 12.63 -4.29 15.93
N PRO A 48 12.98 -5.14 16.93
CA PRO A 48 12.06 -5.53 18.00
C PRO A 48 11.56 -4.35 18.85
N ALA A 49 12.25 -3.24 18.84
CA ALA A 49 11.85 -2.00 19.53
C ALA A 49 10.89 -1.12 18.72
N ALA A 50 10.57 -1.46 17.45
CA ALA A 50 9.64 -0.70 16.63
C ALA A 50 8.21 -0.73 17.23
N ASN A 51 7.50 0.38 17.10
CA ASN A 51 6.09 0.47 17.46
C ASN A 51 5.24 0.16 16.21
N VAL A 52 4.75 -1.07 16.08
CA VAL A 52 4.02 -1.51 14.88
C VAL A 52 2.52 -1.55 15.14
N THR A 53 1.77 -0.71 14.43
CA THR A 53 0.30 -0.68 14.45
C THR A 53 -0.24 -1.26 13.15
N ILE A 54 -1.04 -2.33 13.24
CA ILE A 54 -1.75 -2.88 12.09
C ILE A 54 -3.21 -2.38 12.07
N ILE A 55 -3.72 -2.06 10.89
CA ILE A 55 -5.10 -1.61 10.67
C ILE A 55 -5.81 -2.58 9.74
N GLY A 56 -7.06 -2.94 10.07
CA GLY A 56 -7.89 -3.82 9.26
C GLY A 56 -9.22 -4.15 9.91
N ARG A 57 -10.01 -5.00 9.28
CA ARG A 57 -11.36 -5.35 9.76
C ARG A 57 -11.40 -6.59 10.66
N ASN A 58 -10.44 -7.50 10.47
CA ASN A 58 -10.48 -8.82 11.07
C ASN A 58 -9.77 -8.83 12.43
N ALA A 59 -10.53 -8.65 13.52
CA ALA A 59 -10.03 -8.67 14.88
C ALA A 59 -9.48 -10.07 15.26
N ALA A 60 -10.18 -11.15 14.90
CA ALA A 60 -9.73 -12.50 15.21
C ALA A 60 -8.35 -12.84 14.59
N ALA A 61 -8.09 -12.36 13.37
CA ALA A 61 -6.75 -12.47 12.78
C ALA A 61 -5.73 -11.61 13.55
N ALA A 62 -6.12 -10.39 13.95
CA ALA A 62 -5.23 -9.50 14.70
C ALA A 62 -4.82 -10.13 16.06
N ASP A 63 -5.70 -10.85 16.75
CA ASP A 63 -5.39 -11.52 18.01
C ASP A 63 -4.23 -12.53 17.87
N THR A 64 -4.06 -13.12 16.69
CA THR A 64 -2.93 -14.03 16.39
C THR A 64 -1.68 -13.33 15.88
N ILE A 65 -1.82 -12.13 15.32
CA ILE A 65 -0.72 -11.40 14.69
C ILE A 65 -0.04 -10.46 15.70
N VAL A 66 -0.81 -9.73 16.50
CA VAL A 66 -0.28 -8.74 17.45
C VAL A 66 0.80 -9.32 18.39
N PRO A 67 0.67 -10.53 18.93
CA PRO A 67 1.74 -11.15 19.73
C PRO A 67 3.07 -11.32 18.96
N GLN A 68 3.02 -11.46 17.63
CA GLN A 68 4.21 -11.58 16.79
C GLN A 68 4.89 -10.23 16.51
N LEU A 69 4.21 -9.12 16.80
CA LEU A 69 4.73 -7.76 16.65
C LEU A 69 5.53 -7.27 17.86
N GLY A 70 5.74 -8.12 18.85
CA GLY A 70 6.44 -7.78 20.08
C GLY A 70 5.57 -6.97 21.07
N THR A 71 6.22 -6.41 22.09
CA THR A 71 5.54 -5.70 23.19
C THR A 71 4.84 -4.41 22.77
N ASN A 72 5.25 -3.83 21.64
CA ASN A 72 4.74 -2.56 21.12
C ASN A 72 3.77 -2.74 19.95
N GLY A 73 3.36 -3.99 19.66
CA GLY A 73 2.38 -4.34 18.63
C GLY A 73 0.98 -3.85 19.01
N LYS A 74 0.27 -3.21 18.06
CA LYS A 74 -1.10 -2.71 18.25
C LYS A 74 -1.99 -3.06 17.07
N PHE A 75 -3.28 -3.18 17.35
CA PHE A 75 -4.32 -3.32 16.32
C PHE A 75 -5.34 -2.21 16.46
N LEU A 76 -5.70 -1.60 15.34
CA LEU A 76 -6.81 -0.67 15.22
C LEU A 76 -7.81 -1.24 14.21
N ARG A 77 -9.05 -1.46 14.65
CA ARG A 77 -10.11 -1.94 13.77
C ARG A 77 -10.70 -0.79 12.98
N ALA A 78 -10.76 -0.94 11.65
CA ALA A 78 -11.45 -0.01 10.74
C ALA A 78 -11.80 -0.71 9.43
N ASP A 79 -12.93 -0.35 8.82
CA ASP A 79 -13.23 -0.64 7.43
C ASP A 79 -12.65 0.47 6.55
N VAL A 80 -11.46 0.24 6.03
CA VAL A 80 -10.71 1.22 5.24
C VAL A 80 -11.22 1.38 3.79
N SER A 81 -12.39 0.83 3.48
CA SER A 81 -13.16 1.17 2.28
C SER A 81 -14.05 2.42 2.50
N LEU A 82 -14.18 2.88 3.75
CA LEU A 82 -14.96 4.05 4.14
C LEU A 82 -14.03 5.19 4.56
N MET A 83 -14.17 6.35 3.92
CA MET A 83 -13.35 7.54 4.19
C MET A 83 -13.58 8.06 5.62
N SER A 84 -14.82 8.00 6.09
CA SER A 84 -15.21 8.36 7.47
C SER A 84 -14.51 7.50 8.54
N GLU A 85 -14.37 6.18 8.30
CA GLU A 85 -13.63 5.31 9.22
C GLU A 85 -12.13 5.54 9.18
N ILE A 86 -11.58 5.87 8.00
CA ILE A 86 -10.16 6.27 7.87
C ILE A 86 -9.89 7.50 8.72
N ARG A 87 -10.69 8.56 8.61
CA ARG A 87 -10.55 9.77 9.44
C ARG A 87 -10.66 9.48 10.93
N THR A 88 -11.53 8.54 11.30
CA THR A 88 -11.69 8.14 12.70
C THR A 88 -10.50 7.38 13.24
N VAL A 89 -9.91 6.50 12.44
CA VAL A 89 -8.77 5.68 12.89
C VAL A 89 -7.47 6.47 12.86
N THR A 90 -7.27 7.39 11.91
CA THR A 90 -6.05 8.22 11.83
C THR A 90 -5.90 9.15 13.03
N LYS A 91 -7.01 9.66 13.60
CA LYS A 91 -7.01 10.46 14.86
C LYS A 91 -6.45 9.71 16.07
N LYS A 92 -6.35 8.37 16.02
CA LYS A 92 -5.78 7.55 17.10
C LYS A 92 -4.27 7.33 16.95
N ILE A 93 -3.67 7.87 15.88
CA ILE A 93 -2.26 7.71 15.55
C ILE A 93 -1.55 9.01 15.91
N ASN A 94 -0.60 8.95 16.84
CA ASN A 94 0.11 10.12 17.36
C ASN A 94 1.53 10.26 16.76
N ALA A 95 2.07 9.22 16.15
CA ALA A 95 3.39 9.23 15.51
C ALA A 95 3.41 8.18 14.38
N VAL A 96 4.03 8.52 13.27
CA VAL A 96 4.27 7.59 12.16
C VAL A 96 5.55 8.00 11.42
N ASP A 97 6.46 7.06 11.28
CA ASP A 97 7.68 7.18 10.49
C ASP A 97 7.55 6.41 9.18
N MET A 98 6.79 5.29 9.20
CA MET A 98 6.54 4.45 8.02
C MET A 98 5.06 4.15 7.89
N LEU A 99 4.46 4.56 6.78
CA LEU A 99 3.08 4.24 6.41
C LEU A 99 3.07 3.23 5.25
N ILE A 100 2.51 2.05 5.49
CA ILE A 100 2.51 0.94 4.55
C ILE A 100 1.07 0.60 4.18
N LEU A 101 0.74 0.76 2.89
CA LEU A 101 -0.61 0.68 2.37
C LEU A 101 -0.75 -0.58 1.49
N THR A 102 -1.31 -1.64 2.07
CA THR A 102 -1.48 -2.95 1.41
C THR A 102 -2.93 -3.37 1.26
N GLN A 103 -3.89 -2.56 1.75
CA GLN A 103 -5.30 -2.85 1.65
C GLN A 103 -5.76 -3.00 0.19
N GLY A 104 -6.54 -4.04 -0.06
CA GLY A 104 -7.05 -4.31 -1.39
C GLY A 104 -8.01 -5.48 -1.42
N ILE A 105 -8.67 -5.68 -2.55
CA ILE A 105 -9.58 -6.78 -2.81
C ILE A 105 -9.39 -7.30 -4.24
N LEU A 106 -9.40 -8.61 -4.39
CA LEU A 106 -9.44 -9.27 -5.69
C LEU A 106 -10.85 -9.86 -5.88
N THR A 107 -11.63 -9.28 -6.79
CA THR A 107 -13.00 -9.70 -7.07
C THR A 107 -13.30 -9.53 -8.56
N MET A 108 -14.23 -10.33 -9.07
CA MET A 108 -14.75 -10.22 -10.44
C MET A 108 -16.10 -9.49 -10.51
N ALA A 109 -16.60 -8.98 -9.38
CA ALA A 109 -17.81 -8.17 -9.38
C ALA A 109 -17.60 -6.85 -10.16
N GLY A 110 -18.65 -6.38 -10.81
CA GLY A 110 -18.70 -5.04 -11.41
C GLY A 110 -18.55 -3.94 -10.37
N ARG A 111 -19.02 -2.73 -10.68
CA ARG A 111 -19.06 -1.63 -9.71
C ARG A 111 -19.86 -2.05 -8.48
N THR A 112 -19.22 -1.92 -7.32
CA THR A 112 -19.83 -2.26 -6.02
C THR A 112 -19.62 -1.06 -5.11
N PRO A 113 -20.59 -0.13 -5.04
CA PRO A 113 -20.43 1.08 -4.26
C PRO A 113 -20.42 0.79 -2.76
N THR A 114 -19.59 1.51 -2.03
CA THR A 114 -19.60 1.59 -0.57
C THR A 114 -20.81 2.42 -0.10
N ALA A 115 -21.01 2.52 1.21
CA ALA A 115 -22.03 3.42 1.78
C ALA A 115 -21.77 4.91 1.41
N GLU A 116 -20.56 5.26 1.04
CA GLU A 116 -20.14 6.59 0.59
C GLU A 116 -20.18 6.73 -0.94
N ASN A 117 -20.83 5.79 -1.66
CA ASN A 117 -21.00 5.76 -3.12
C ASN A 117 -19.69 5.66 -3.93
N ILE A 118 -18.56 5.31 -3.33
CA ILE A 118 -17.30 5.06 -4.01
C ILE A 118 -17.23 3.56 -4.36
N ASP A 119 -16.78 3.21 -5.58
CA ASP A 119 -16.53 1.79 -5.89
C ASP A 119 -15.55 1.17 -4.88
N ASN A 120 -15.89 0.01 -4.34
CA ASN A 120 -15.12 -0.62 -3.26
C ASN A 120 -13.66 -0.94 -3.65
N LYS A 121 -13.40 -1.30 -4.92
CA LYS A 121 -12.02 -1.51 -5.40
C LYS A 121 -11.29 -0.20 -5.47
N MET A 122 -11.90 0.85 -6.01
CA MET A 122 -11.28 2.17 -6.08
C MET A 122 -11.06 2.77 -4.69
N ALA A 123 -12.00 2.57 -3.76
CA ALA A 123 -11.84 2.98 -2.36
C ALA A 123 -10.63 2.32 -1.71
N LEU A 124 -10.50 0.99 -1.82
CA LEU A 124 -9.42 0.22 -1.19
C LEU A 124 -8.07 0.39 -1.88
N HIS A 125 -8.06 0.43 -3.23
CA HIS A 125 -6.80 0.45 -3.98
C HIS A 125 -6.22 1.84 -4.17
N TYR A 126 -7.05 2.91 -4.05
CA TYR A 126 -6.59 4.26 -4.32
C TYR A 126 -7.10 5.30 -3.31
N TYR A 127 -8.38 5.66 -3.29
CA TYR A 127 -8.87 6.83 -2.52
C TYR A 127 -8.57 6.73 -1.03
N GLY A 128 -8.83 5.58 -0.42
CA GLY A 128 -8.53 5.35 0.99
C GLY A 128 -7.04 5.40 1.30
N ARG A 129 -6.19 4.99 0.36
CA ARG A 129 -4.72 5.08 0.51
C ARG A 129 -4.26 6.54 0.49
N VAL A 130 -4.80 7.32 -0.44
CA VAL A 130 -4.48 8.75 -0.52
C VAL A 130 -4.94 9.47 0.74
N LEU A 131 -6.15 9.19 1.22
CA LEU A 131 -6.66 9.79 2.45
C LEU A 131 -5.78 9.44 3.67
N PHE A 132 -5.30 8.20 3.80
CA PHE A 132 -4.32 7.86 4.85
C PHE A 132 -3.04 8.72 4.76
N VAL A 133 -2.55 8.97 3.55
CA VAL A 133 -1.38 9.84 3.37
C VAL A 133 -1.72 11.26 3.78
N GLU A 134 -2.81 11.86 3.29
CA GLU A 134 -3.22 13.23 3.65
C GLU A 134 -3.33 13.42 5.17
N GLU A 135 -4.06 12.52 5.84
CA GLU A 135 -4.31 12.58 7.29
C GLU A 135 -3.02 12.42 8.12
N LEU A 136 -2.08 11.60 7.67
CA LEU A 136 -0.86 11.28 8.42
C LEU A 136 0.37 12.04 7.95
N LEU A 137 0.27 12.82 6.87
CA LEU A 137 1.39 13.55 6.29
C LEU A 137 2.07 14.52 7.28
N PRO A 138 1.36 15.27 8.15
CA PRO A 138 2.00 16.08 9.17
C PRO A 138 2.92 15.29 10.13
N LEU A 139 2.51 14.07 10.50
CA LEU A 139 3.31 13.17 11.33
C LEU A 139 4.51 12.60 10.56
N LEU A 140 4.32 12.21 9.29
CA LEU A 140 5.40 11.74 8.42
C LEU A 140 6.48 12.80 8.20
N ARG A 141 6.08 14.07 8.02
CA ARG A 141 6.99 15.21 7.88
C ARG A 141 7.87 15.41 9.11
N SER A 142 7.33 15.15 10.31
CA SER A 142 8.03 15.31 11.58
C SER A 142 8.88 14.10 11.98
N SER A 143 8.93 13.06 11.14
CA SER A 143 9.73 11.87 11.42
C SER A 143 11.22 12.18 11.53
N PRO A 144 11.88 11.82 12.64
CA PRO A 144 13.31 12.03 12.80
C PRO A 144 14.17 11.17 11.87
N ASN A 145 13.60 10.06 11.37
CA ASN A 145 14.26 9.14 10.44
C ASN A 145 13.91 9.39 8.96
N GLY A 146 13.16 10.47 8.69
CA GLY A 146 12.51 10.70 7.40
C GLY A 146 11.27 9.83 7.20
N GLY A 147 10.15 10.45 6.84
CA GLY A 147 8.90 9.76 6.59
C GLY A 147 9.00 8.83 5.37
N LYS A 148 8.42 7.63 5.47
CA LYS A 148 8.38 6.68 4.35
C LYS A 148 6.98 6.19 4.10
N VAL A 149 6.51 6.33 2.86
CA VAL A 149 5.20 5.83 2.43
C VAL A 149 5.40 4.75 1.37
N LEU A 150 4.78 3.58 1.59
CA LEU A 150 4.80 2.45 0.66
C LEU A 150 3.38 2.13 0.19
N PHE A 151 3.13 2.28 -1.09
CA PHE A 151 1.95 1.80 -1.78
C PHE A 151 2.25 0.45 -2.41
N VAL A 152 1.69 -0.63 -1.89
CA VAL A 152 1.80 -1.97 -2.50
C VAL A 152 0.63 -2.15 -3.46
N LEU A 153 0.89 -1.93 -4.75
CA LEU A 153 -0.07 -2.11 -5.84
C LEU A 153 0.72 -2.52 -7.10
N ASP A 154 0.39 -2.04 -8.29
CA ASP A 154 1.12 -2.35 -9.52
C ASP A 154 1.83 -1.10 -10.06
N SER A 155 3.08 -0.93 -9.69
CA SER A 155 3.92 0.17 -10.17
C SER A 155 4.44 -0.01 -11.61
N VAL A 156 4.13 -1.13 -12.26
CA VAL A 156 4.71 -1.49 -13.58
C VAL A 156 3.75 -1.16 -14.73
N ASN A 157 2.46 -1.46 -14.58
CA ASN A 157 1.52 -1.52 -15.70
C ASN A 157 0.61 -0.29 -15.87
N GLY A 158 0.80 0.79 -15.12
CA GLY A 158 0.02 2.03 -15.25
C GLY A 158 0.08 2.62 -16.66
N ASN A 159 -1.07 3.10 -17.17
CA ASN A 159 -1.17 3.66 -18.51
C ASN A 159 -2.09 4.88 -18.57
N PRO A 160 -1.52 6.12 -18.59
CA PRO A 160 -2.29 7.35 -18.66
C PRO A 160 -3.21 7.47 -19.89
N ALA A 161 -2.83 6.88 -21.02
CA ALA A 161 -3.64 6.88 -22.24
C ALA A 161 -4.94 6.05 -22.13
N LYS A 162 -5.08 5.23 -21.09
CA LYS A 162 -6.28 4.42 -20.82
C LYS A 162 -7.16 4.99 -19.71
N ILE A 163 -6.87 6.19 -19.24
CA ILE A 163 -7.70 6.88 -18.23
C ILE A 163 -8.92 7.49 -18.92
N ASN A 164 -10.09 7.26 -18.32
CA ASN A 164 -11.29 8.00 -18.67
C ASN A 164 -11.33 9.32 -17.89
N TRP A 165 -10.73 10.37 -18.45
CA TRP A 165 -10.60 11.66 -17.81
C TRP A 165 -11.93 12.36 -17.51
N ASN A 166 -13.00 12.02 -18.26
CA ASN A 166 -14.35 12.56 -18.03
C ASN A 166 -15.17 11.76 -17.03
N ASN A 167 -14.65 10.60 -16.56
CA ASN A 167 -15.33 9.73 -15.59
C ASN A 167 -14.30 9.04 -14.71
N MET A 168 -13.53 9.83 -13.98
CA MET A 168 -12.38 9.36 -13.21
C MET A 168 -12.78 8.45 -12.05
N ALA A 169 -13.96 8.66 -11.45
CA ALA A 169 -14.54 7.79 -10.41
C ALA A 169 -15.19 6.52 -10.95
N LEU A 170 -15.27 6.35 -12.28
CA LEU A 170 -15.94 5.21 -12.95
C LEU A 170 -17.37 4.97 -12.45
N GLU A 171 -18.12 6.05 -12.24
CA GLU A 171 -19.52 5.98 -11.82
C GLU A 171 -20.39 5.30 -12.89
N ASN A 172 -20.05 5.54 -14.16
CA ASN A 172 -20.69 4.95 -15.33
C ASN A 172 -19.69 4.16 -16.15
N ASN A 173 -20.18 3.19 -16.96
CA ASN A 173 -19.36 2.39 -17.87
C ASN A 173 -18.16 1.72 -17.18
N TYR A 174 -18.39 1.25 -15.95
CA TYR A 174 -17.38 0.58 -15.14
C TYR A 174 -16.90 -0.72 -15.80
N SER A 175 -15.61 -0.96 -15.76
CA SER A 175 -15.03 -2.27 -16.03
C SER A 175 -13.89 -2.56 -15.04
N LEU A 176 -13.63 -3.84 -14.78
CA LEU A 176 -12.53 -4.27 -13.91
C LEU A 176 -11.16 -3.78 -14.41
N SER A 177 -10.98 -3.81 -15.73
CA SER A 177 -9.73 -3.34 -16.36
C SER A 177 -9.58 -1.82 -16.26
N ALA A 178 -10.67 -1.06 -16.39
CA ALA A 178 -10.64 0.39 -16.19
C ALA A 178 -10.32 0.71 -14.73
N ALA A 179 -11.00 0.09 -13.76
CA ALA A 179 -10.74 0.31 -12.33
C ALA A 179 -9.29 -0.04 -11.95
N ALA A 180 -8.76 -1.15 -12.47
CA ALA A 180 -7.36 -1.52 -12.26
C ALA A 180 -6.42 -0.46 -12.84
N ASN A 181 -6.60 -0.07 -14.11
CA ASN A 181 -5.74 0.92 -14.74
C ASN A 181 -5.82 2.30 -14.07
N HIS A 182 -7.04 2.75 -13.67
CA HIS A 182 -7.23 4.02 -12.96
C HIS A 182 -6.47 4.01 -11.63
N THR A 183 -6.71 3.01 -10.77
CA THR A 183 -6.09 2.95 -9.44
C THR A 183 -4.57 2.86 -9.51
N ILE A 184 -4.03 2.09 -10.45
CA ILE A 184 -2.60 1.94 -10.70
C ILE A 184 -1.99 3.28 -11.16
N THR A 185 -2.57 3.85 -12.23
CA THR A 185 -2.05 5.10 -12.83
C THR A 185 -2.22 6.28 -11.89
N PHE A 186 -3.36 6.39 -11.21
CA PHE A 186 -3.58 7.45 -10.23
C PHE A 186 -2.58 7.39 -9.07
N THR A 187 -2.21 6.17 -8.62
CA THR A 187 -1.16 6.01 -7.62
C THR A 187 0.18 6.52 -8.14
N ASP A 188 0.53 6.24 -9.40
CA ASP A 188 1.74 6.77 -10.03
C ASP A 188 1.75 8.31 -10.05
N LEU A 189 0.59 8.94 -10.32
CA LEU A 189 0.46 10.38 -10.43
C LEU A 189 0.44 11.07 -9.07
N VAL A 190 -0.30 10.52 -8.10
CA VAL A 190 -0.44 11.13 -6.79
C VAL A 190 0.86 11.12 -5.98
N ILE A 191 1.71 10.09 -6.13
CA ILE A 191 3.02 10.11 -5.46
C ILE A 191 3.95 11.18 -6.03
N GLN A 192 3.83 11.51 -7.33
CA GLN A 192 4.54 12.64 -7.93
C GLN A 192 4.02 13.96 -7.37
N HIS A 193 2.69 14.11 -7.24
CA HIS A 193 2.10 15.29 -6.60
C HIS A 193 2.62 15.47 -5.17
N PHE A 194 2.51 14.46 -4.31
CA PHE A 194 3.02 14.56 -2.94
C PHE A 194 4.51 14.88 -2.88
N ALA A 195 5.29 14.28 -3.78
CA ALA A 195 6.74 14.50 -3.83
C ALA A 195 7.14 15.90 -4.37
N SER A 196 6.24 16.58 -5.10
CA SER A 196 6.48 17.94 -5.60
C SER A 196 6.23 19.03 -4.57
N ILE A 197 5.56 18.72 -3.46
CA ILE A 197 5.27 19.66 -2.38
C ILE A 197 6.53 19.89 -1.56
N PRO A 198 7.06 21.13 -1.47
CA PRO A 198 8.33 21.41 -0.77
C PRO A 198 8.35 20.98 0.68
N GLU A 199 7.22 21.07 1.39
CA GLU A 199 7.07 20.67 2.78
C GLU A 199 7.23 19.17 3.00
N ASN A 200 7.16 18.37 1.92
CA ASN A 200 7.33 16.92 1.95
C ASN A 200 8.79 16.48 1.68
N ASN A 201 9.75 17.38 1.67
CA ASN A 201 11.16 17.08 1.39
C ASN A 201 11.78 16.02 2.31
N ASN A 202 11.22 15.83 3.51
CA ASN A 202 11.59 14.80 4.47
C ASN A 202 10.79 13.49 4.32
N VAL A 203 9.93 13.38 3.29
CA VAL A 203 9.09 12.20 3.08
C VAL A 203 9.40 11.56 1.72
N THR A 204 9.55 10.24 1.71
CA THR A 204 9.74 9.47 0.47
C THR A 204 8.51 8.61 0.17
N PHE A 205 8.13 8.57 -1.12
CA PHE A 205 6.95 7.82 -1.58
C PHE A 205 7.38 6.69 -2.52
N THR A 206 7.02 5.46 -2.18
CA THR A 206 7.34 4.28 -2.99
C THR A 206 6.07 3.61 -3.48
N HIS A 207 5.92 3.44 -4.79
CA HIS A 207 4.90 2.58 -5.38
C HIS A 207 5.57 1.28 -5.81
N ALA A 208 5.12 0.16 -5.25
CA ALA A 208 5.77 -1.15 -5.39
C ALA A 208 4.83 -2.18 -6.00
N TYR A 209 5.31 -2.91 -7.00
CA TYR A 209 4.63 -4.07 -7.57
C TYR A 209 5.00 -5.32 -6.79
N PRO A 210 4.05 -6.01 -6.14
CA PRO A 210 4.35 -7.19 -5.34
C PRO A 210 4.53 -8.47 -6.17
N GLY A 211 4.22 -8.46 -7.47
CA GLY A 211 4.16 -9.67 -8.29
C GLY A 211 3.00 -10.59 -7.89
N ILE A 212 3.15 -11.87 -8.24
CA ILE A 212 2.20 -12.91 -7.80
C ILE A 212 2.64 -13.42 -6.43
N VAL A 213 1.78 -13.25 -5.42
CA VAL A 213 2.06 -13.63 -4.03
C VAL A 213 1.02 -14.63 -3.53
N ARG A 214 1.46 -15.69 -2.88
CA ARG A 214 0.59 -16.74 -2.32
C ARG A 214 -0.13 -16.23 -1.06
N THR A 215 -1.21 -15.48 -1.26
CA THR A 215 -2.00 -14.86 -0.20
C THR A 215 -3.47 -15.29 -0.23
N PRO A 216 -4.22 -15.10 0.88
CA PRO A 216 -5.65 -15.39 0.92
C PRO A 216 -6.52 -14.46 0.05
N ILE A 217 -5.98 -13.46 -0.65
CA ILE A 217 -6.74 -12.49 -1.45
C ILE A 217 -7.60 -13.18 -2.52
N SER A 218 -7.16 -14.33 -3.04
CA SER A 218 -7.91 -15.16 -4.00
C SER A 218 -9.20 -15.76 -3.41
N ASN A 219 -9.39 -15.76 -2.09
CA ASN A 219 -10.60 -16.28 -1.45
C ASN A 219 -11.85 -15.44 -1.80
N ASN A 220 -11.67 -14.20 -2.23
CA ASN A 220 -12.77 -13.33 -2.68
C ASN A 220 -13.20 -13.60 -4.14
N LEU A 221 -12.50 -14.46 -4.86
CA LEU A 221 -12.89 -14.88 -6.21
C LEU A 221 -14.06 -15.88 -6.15
N PRO A 222 -14.92 -15.91 -7.19
CA PRO A 222 -15.90 -16.97 -7.36
C PRO A 222 -15.21 -18.35 -7.33
N PHE A 223 -15.93 -19.40 -6.89
CA PHE A 223 -15.31 -20.70 -6.65
C PHE A 223 -14.62 -21.28 -7.91
N TRP A 224 -15.20 -21.05 -9.09
CA TRP A 224 -14.66 -21.52 -10.37
C TRP A 224 -13.35 -20.83 -10.78
N ALA A 225 -13.09 -19.60 -10.33
CA ALA A 225 -11.82 -18.87 -10.53
C ALA A 225 -10.84 -19.11 -9.36
N ARG A 226 -11.37 -19.33 -8.15
CA ARG A 226 -10.57 -19.55 -6.94
C ARG A 226 -9.82 -20.88 -6.97
N ILE A 227 -10.46 -21.95 -7.49
CA ILE A 227 -9.83 -23.28 -7.56
C ILE A 227 -8.60 -23.26 -8.47
N PRO A 228 -8.69 -22.81 -9.75
CA PRO A 228 -7.51 -22.70 -10.61
C PRO A 228 -6.41 -21.81 -10.02
N ALA A 229 -6.77 -20.67 -9.39
CA ALA A 229 -5.80 -19.78 -8.75
C ALA A 229 -5.05 -20.49 -7.60
N LYS A 230 -5.77 -21.26 -6.76
CA LYS A 230 -5.13 -22.04 -5.69
C LYS A 230 -4.25 -23.16 -6.23
N CYS A 231 -4.68 -23.85 -7.26
CA CYS A 231 -3.88 -24.91 -7.91
C CYS A 231 -2.58 -24.32 -8.50
N ALA A 232 -2.65 -23.20 -9.20
CA ALA A 232 -1.47 -22.52 -9.76
C ALA A 232 -0.48 -22.13 -8.63
N MET A 233 -0.98 -21.60 -7.52
CA MET A 233 -0.17 -21.28 -6.34
C MET A 233 0.42 -22.53 -5.67
N ALA A 234 -0.32 -23.65 -5.64
CA ALA A 234 0.13 -24.89 -5.05
C ALA A 234 1.27 -25.55 -5.83
N VAL A 235 1.33 -25.38 -7.16
CA VAL A 235 2.44 -25.85 -8.01
C VAL A 235 3.64 -24.89 -8.04
N GLY A 236 3.70 -23.95 -7.10
CA GLY A 236 4.86 -23.07 -6.91
C GLY A 236 4.82 -21.74 -7.65
N MET A 237 3.71 -21.38 -8.32
CA MET A 237 3.58 -20.05 -8.88
C MET A 237 3.50 -18.98 -7.79
N GLY A 238 4.28 -17.91 -7.98
CA GLY A 238 4.36 -16.79 -7.04
C GLY A 238 5.29 -17.02 -5.86
N VAL A 239 5.63 -15.92 -5.20
CA VAL A 239 6.52 -15.89 -4.02
C VAL A 239 5.72 -16.06 -2.72
N SER A 240 6.42 -16.40 -1.62
CA SER A 240 5.81 -16.39 -0.30
C SER A 240 5.49 -14.95 0.14
N PRO A 241 4.50 -14.74 1.04
CA PRO A 241 4.29 -13.42 1.64
C PRO A 241 5.54 -12.86 2.33
N ASP A 242 6.34 -13.72 2.96
CA ASP A 242 7.56 -13.33 3.67
C ASP A 242 8.65 -12.85 2.69
N ASP A 243 8.89 -13.58 1.59
CA ASP A 243 9.83 -13.13 0.56
C ASP A 243 9.37 -11.81 -0.08
N CYS A 244 8.06 -11.70 -0.37
CA CYS A 244 7.48 -10.46 -0.90
C CYS A 244 7.67 -9.29 0.08
N ALA A 245 7.45 -9.51 1.37
CA ALA A 245 7.65 -8.49 2.40
C ALA A 245 9.08 -7.95 2.40
N GLU A 246 10.08 -8.82 2.28
CA GLU A 246 11.48 -8.40 2.21
C GLU A 246 11.77 -7.56 0.94
N TYR A 247 11.18 -7.92 -0.21
CA TYR A 247 11.34 -7.14 -1.44
C TYR A 247 10.66 -5.76 -1.35
N MET A 248 9.45 -5.71 -0.79
CA MET A 248 8.72 -4.44 -0.62
C MET A 248 9.46 -3.51 0.35
N LEU A 249 9.96 -4.05 1.46
CA LEU A 249 10.80 -3.31 2.42
C LEU A 249 12.09 -2.82 1.76
N HIS A 250 12.76 -3.66 0.99
CA HIS A 250 13.98 -3.28 0.26
C HIS A 250 13.74 -2.10 -0.67
N GLY A 251 12.65 -2.14 -1.46
CA GLY A 251 12.26 -1.03 -2.32
C GLY A 251 12.00 0.26 -1.55
N MET A 252 11.25 0.20 -0.45
CA MET A 252 10.93 1.36 0.39
C MET A 252 12.17 1.92 1.09
N LEU A 253 12.97 1.06 1.72
CA LEU A 253 14.14 1.50 2.49
C LEU A 253 15.28 2.02 1.61
N GLY A 254 15.40 1.51 0.38
CA GLY A 254 16.37 1.97 -0.61
C GLY A 254 15.92 3.20 -1.42
N THR A 255 14.78 3.82 -1.11
CA THR A 255 14.32 5.03 -1.80
C THR A 255 15.06 6.25 -1.25
N GLU A 256 15.96 6.83 -2.06
CA GLU A 256 16.74 8.03 -1.77
C GLU A 256 16.13 9.30 -2.37
N LYS A 257 15.31 9.14 -3.41
CA LYS A 257 14.59 10.23 -4.08
C LYS A 257 13.24 10.47 -3.42
N SER A 258 12.64 11.63 -3.68
CA SER A 258 11.31 11.99 -3.16
C SER A 258 10.24 10.93 -3.50
N TYR A 259 10.34 10.28 -4.67
CA TYR A 259 9.50 9.15 -5.02
C TYR A 259 10.23 8.11 -5.89
N ARG A 260 9.71 6.87 -5.89
CA ARG A 260 10.25 5.74 -6.65
C ARG A 260 9.16 4.73 -7.03
N TYR A 261 9.34 4.11 -8.20
CA TYR A 261 8.60 2.92 -8.62
C TYR A 261 9.52 1.71 -8.52
N VAL A 262 9.05 0.61 -7.93
CA VAL A 262 9.85 -0.61 -7.79
C VAL A 262 9.08 -1.84 -8.26
N ASN A 263 9.80 -2.80 -8.84
CA ASN A 263 9.29 -4.07 -9.31
C ASN A 263 9.08 -5.07 -8.15
N ASP A 264 8.70 -6.30 -8.48
CA ASP A 264 8.43 -7.40 -7.55
C ASP A 264 9.66 -7.93 -6.80
N HIS A 265 10.84 -7.37 -7.07
CA HIS A 265 12.08 -7.62 -6.34
C HIS A 265 12.57 -6.39 -5.56
N GLY A 266 11.79 -5.31 -5.53
CA GLY A 266 12.16 -4.05 -4.89
C GLY A 266 13.18 -3.22 -5.68
N GLU A 267 13.43 -3.56 -6.96
CA GLU A 267 14.36 -2.86 -7.83
C GLU A 267 13.65 -1.74 -8.61
N PRO A 268 14.36 -0.66 -9.00
CA PRO A 268 13.75 0.45 -9.74
C PRO A 268 13.10 0.01 -11.05
N VAL A 269 11.87 0.47 -11.29
CA VAL A 269 11.23 0.41 -12.62
C VAL A 269 11.79 1.55 -13.46
N THR A 270 12.56 1.22 -14.50
CA THR A 270 13.26 2.20 -15.35
C THR A 270 12.42 2.72 -16.52
N LYS A 271 11.39 1.97 -16.92
CA LYS A 271 10.52 2.34 -18.06
C LYS A 271 9.11 2.59 -17.57
N LYS A 272 8.74 3.86 -17.46
CA LYS A 272 7.37 4.31 -17.21
C LYS A 272 6.84 5.05 -18.42
N LYS A 273 5.53 5.03 -18.61
CA LYS A 273 4.88 5.87 -19.62
C LYS A 273 4.97 7.32 -19.19
N GLU A 274 5.20 8.18 -20.17
CA GLU A 274 5.28 9.60 -19.96
C GLU A 274 3.94 10.15 -19.43
N VAL A 275 4.03 11.09 -18.52
CA VAL A 275 2.91 11.73 -17.84
C VAL A 275 3.11 13.24 -17.96
N GLN A 276 2.04 13.96 -18.28
CA GLN A 276 2.06 15.41 -18.34
C GLN A 276 1.77 16.01 -16.95
N PRO A 277 2.39 17.15 -16.58
CA PRO A 277 2.14 17.78 -15.28
C PRO A 277 0.65 18.09 -15.02
N GLU A 278 -0.10 18.45 -16.06
CA GLU A 278 -1.53 18.74 -15.99
C GLU A 278 -2.34 17.50 -15.56
N GLN A 279 -1.89 16.31 -15.97
CA GLN A 279 -2.53 15.04 -15.56
C GLN A 279 -2.32 14.76 -14.08
N VAL A 280 -1.15 15.11 -13.53
CA VAL A 280 -0.87 15.00 -12.10
C VAL A 280 -1.83 15.88 -11.30
N GLU A 281 -1.97 17.13 -11.70
CA GLU A 281 -2.84 18.10 -11.04
C GLU A 281 -4.33 17.72 -11.17
N GLN A 282 -4.74 17.23 -12.35
CA GLN A 282 -6.12 16.79 -12.58
C GLN A 282 -6.49 15.59 -11.70
N VAL A 283 -5.59 14.61 -11.55
CA VAL A 283 -5.82 13.47 -10.66
C VAL A 283 -5.87 13.92 -9.21
N TRP A 284 -4.98 14.81 -8.79
CA TRP A 284 -4.98 15.34 -7.44
C TRP A 284 -6.27 16.10 -7.12
N THR A 285 -6.65 17.05 -7.96
CA THR A 285 -7.88 17.85 -7.76
C THR A 285 -9.11 16.96 -7.64
N HIS A 286 -9.27 16.00 -8.56
CA HIS A 286 -10.36 15.03 -8.52
C HIS A 286 -10.36 14.23 -7.21
N THR A 287 -9.19 13.71 -6.84
CA THR A 287 -9.05 12.86 -5.65
C THR A 287 -9.39 13.63 -4.38
N HIS A 288 -8.79 14.81 -4.22
CA HIS A 288 -9.00 15.65 -3.05
C HIS A 288 -10.46 16.07 -2.90
N GLN A 289 -11.13 16.45 -4.00
CA GLN A 289 -12.57 16.75 -3.99
C GLN A 289 -13.40 15.55 -3.53
N LEU A 290 -13.12 14.35 -4.08
CA LEU A 290 -13.88 13.14 -3.77
C LEU A 290 -13.71 12.72 -2.30
N VAL A 291 -12.47 12.71 -1.80
CA VAL A 291 -12.24 12.30 -0.40
C VAL A 291 -12.70 13.36 0.60
N SER A 292 -12.70 14.66 0.24
CA SER A 292 -13.18 15.74 1.09
C SER A 292 -14.71 15.83 1.16
N SER A 293 -15.42 15.49 0.09
CA SER A 293 -16.90 15.54 0.06
C SER A 293 -17.57 14.47 0.94
N ASN A 294 -16.82 13.47 1.38
CA ASN A 294 -17.27 12.41 2.29
C ASN A 294 -16.85 12.69 3.75
N GLN A 295 -16.90 13.95 4.16
CA GLN A 295 -16.64 14.39 5.55
C GLN A 295 -17.84 14.17 6.45
#